data_d655a0256841aceda65d9ca60ad44f1c
#
_entry.id   d655a0256841aceda65d9ca60ad44f1c
#
_cell.length_a   1.000
_cell.length_b   1.000
_cell.length_c   1.000
_cell.angle_alpha   90.00
_cell.angle_beta   90.00
_cell.angle_gamma   90.00
#
_symmetry.space_group_name_H-M   'P 1'
#
loop_
_entity.id
_entity.type
_entity.pdbx_description
1 polymer ?
#
loop_
_entity_poly.entity_id
_entity_poly.type
_entity_poly.pdbx_seq_one_letter_code
_entity_poly.pdbx_strand_id
1 'polypeptide(L)'
;DIFMRAAELFDMVYVAVLTNPNKKPVFTADERCGLLMEAARAEGLNNVCAEAYSGLAVDFARQKGAAAIIRGIRNGSDLEYERSMEGANKFLRPDIETVYLLARPELEFISSSAVKEMASYGKDIDGLVPDAIKNKIAERLIKR
;
A
#
# COMPACT_ATOMS: atom_id res chain seq x y z
N ASP A 1 7.02 4.72 -3.86
CA ASP A 1 6.88 6.18 -3.77
C ASP A 1 6.19 6.59 -2.46
N ILE A 2 4.89 6.29 -2.24
CA ILE A 2 4.13 6.83 -1.10
C ILE A 2 4.74 6.45 0.26
N PHE A 3 5.02 5.18 0.53
CA PHE A 3 5.56 4.80 1.84
C PHE A 3 7.02 5.24 2.06
N MET A 4 7.82 5.40 0.98
CA MET A 4 9.15 6.02 1.07
C MET A 4 9.04 7.47 1.53
N ARG A 5 8.19 8.26 0.87
CA ARG A 5 7.96 9.66 1.24
C ARG A 5 7.32 9.79 2.62
N ALA A 6 6.46 8.84 2.99
CA ALA A 6 5.93 8.77 4.34
C ALA A 6 7.05 8.51 5.37
N ALA A 7 8.00 7.61 5.06
CA ALA A 7 9.13 7.33 5.93
C ALA A 7 10.08 8.52 6.12
N GLU A 8 10.13 9.45 5.15
CA GLU A 8 10.86 10.72 5.29
C GLU A 8 10.14 11.74 6.17
N LEU A 9 8.80 11.66 6.25
CA LEU A 9 7.98 12.64 6.97
C LEU A 9 7.66 12.24 8.42
N PHE A 10 7.72 10.96 8.75
CA PHE A 10 7.29 10.41 10.04
C PHE A 10 8.37 9.53 10.67
N ASP A 11 8.45 9.54 11.99
CA ASP A 11 9.43 8.74 12.74
C ASP A 11 9.24 7.23 12.56
N MET A 12 7.98 6.79 12.39
CA MET A 12 7.62 5.39 12.16
C MET A 12 6.43 5.28 11.20
N VAL A 13 6.51 4.37 10.25
CA VAL A 13 5.44 4.08 9.29
C VAL A 13 5.01 2.62 9.41
N TYR A 14 3.75 2.40 9.78
CA TYR A 14 3.12 1.07 9.74
C TYR A 14 2.34 0.89 8.46
N VAL A 15 2.74 -0.06 7.63
CA VAL A 15 2.02 -0.42 6.40
C VAL A 15 1.00 -1.51 6.74
N ALA A 16 -0.26 -1.12 6.86
CA ALA A 16 -1.36 -2.04 7.17
C ALA A 16 -1.72 -2.91 5.96
N VAL A 17 -1.46 -4.20 6.03
CA VAL A 17 -1.92 -5.18 5.06
C VAL A 17 -3.31 -5.67 5.48
N LEU A 18 -4.34 -4.91 5.12
CA LEU A 18 -5.71 -5.24 5.47
C LEU A 18 -6.20 -6.48 4.72
N THR A 19 -6.82 -7.41 5.46
CA THR A 19 -7.45 -8.59 4.89
C THR A 19 -8.92 -8.28 4.58
N ASN A 20 -9.30 -8.51 3.31
CA ASN A 20 -10.70 -8.38 2.88
C ASN A 20 -11.21 -9.78 2.49
N PRO A 21 -12.17 -10.37 3.24
CA PRO A 21 -12.68 -11.72 2.96
C PRO A 21 -13.35 -11.85 1.59
N ASN A 22 -13.81 -10.72 1.02
CA ASN A 22 -14.47 -10.70 -0.29
C ASN A 22 -13.49 -10.60 -1.47
N LYS A 23 -12.19 -10.50 -1.21
CA LYS A 23 -11.16 -10.45 -2.27
C LYS A 23 -10.27 -11.70 -2.21
N LYS A 24 -9.99 -12.27 -3.39
CA LYS A 24 -8.99 -13.32 -3.55
C LYS A 24 -7.67 -12.68 -4.01
N PRO A 25 -6.78 -12.32 -3.11
CA PRO A 25 -5.50 -11.73 -3.48
C PRO A 25 -4.57 -12.78 -4.12
N VAL A 26 -3.62 -12.31 -4.92
CA VAL A 26 -2.58 -13.17 -5.53
C VAL A 26 -1.60 -13.69 -4.46
N PHE A 27 -1.32 -12.86 -3.49
CA PHE A 27 -0.42 -13.14 -2.36
C PHE A 27 -1.21 -13.15 -1.05
N THR A 28 -0.88 -14.06 -0.14
CA THR A 28 -1.42 -14.05 1.22
C THR A 28 -1.05 -12.75 1.96
N ALA A 29 -1.66 -12.49 3.10
CA ALA A 29 -1.34 -11.30 3.89
C ALA A 29 0.14 -11.33 4.35
N ASP A 30 0.63 -12.48 4.79
CA ASP A 30 2.02 -12.65 5.24
C ASP A 30 3.02 -12.49 4.09
N GLU A 31 2.72 -13.07 2.91
CA GLU A 31 3.54 -12.87 1.71
C GLU A 31 3.59 -11.38 1.33
N ARG A 32 2.47 -10.66 1.42
CA ARG A 32 2.42 -9.22 1.14
C ARG A 32 3.25 -8.42 2.13
N CYS A 33 3.18 -8.73 3.43
CA CYS A 33 4.04 -8.13 4.44
C CYS A 33 5.52 -8.40 4.13
N GLY A 34 5.86 -9.65 3.78
CA GLY A 34 7.23 -10.02 3.40
C GLY A 34 7.75 -9.21 2.21
N LEU A 35 6.96 -9.09 1.13
CA LEU A 35 7.31 -8.31 -0.06
C LEU A 35 7.49 -6.81 0.26
N LEU A 36 6.59 -6.23 1.06
CA LEU A 36 6.70 -4.84 1.49
C LEU A 36 7.97 -4.59 2.30
N MET A 37 8.31 -5.48 3.24
CA MET A 37 9.52 -5.35 4.04
C MET A 37 10.80 -5.56 3.24
N GLU A 38 10.78 -6.45 2.23
CA GLU A 38 11.91 -6.64 1.33
C GLU A 38 12.15 -5.38 0.48
N ALA A 39 11.09 -4.81 -0.10
CA ALA A 39 11.17 -3.56 -0.84
C ALA A 39 11.65 -2.39 0.05
N ALA A 40 11.13 -2.27 1.27
CA ALA A 40 11.56 -1.23 2.21
C ALA A 40 13.06 -1.34 2.56
N ARG A 41 13.55 -2.56 2.81
CA ARG A 41 14.98 -2.78 3.10
C ARG A 41 15.88 -2.46 1.92
N ALA A 42 15.45 -2.81 0.71
CA ALA A 42 16.21 -2.51 -0.51
C ALA A 42 16.37 -0.99 -0.73
N GLU A 43 15.39 -0.21 -0.29
CA GLU A 43 15.42 1.26 -0.30
C GLU A 43 16.08 1.87 0.95
N GLY A 44 16.63 1.05 1.85
CA GLY A 44 17.30 1.53 3.07
C GLY A 44 16.37 2.10 4.14
N LEU A 45 15.07 1.80 4.08
CA LEU A 45 14.08 2.32 5.04
C LEU A 45 14.11 1.50 6.32
N ASN A 46 14.53 2.13 7.43
CA ASN A 46 14.66 1.49 8.74
C ASN A 46 13.47 1.74 9.68
N ASN A 47 12.60 2.69 9.32
CA ASN A 47 11.45 3.12 10.09
C ASN A 47 10.10 2.67 9.49
N VAL A 48 10.11 1.60 8.71
CA VAL A 48 8.91 1.02 8.10
C VAL A 48 8.67 -0.38 8.67
N CYS A 49 7.43 -0.67 9.01
CA CYS A 49 6.99 -2.00 9.44
C CYS A 49 5.69 -2.37 8.73
N ALA A 50 5.61 -3.57 8.14
CA ALA A 50 4.38 -4.08 7.51
C ALA A 50 3.74 -5.14 8.38
N GLU A 51 2.44 -5.01 8.64
CA GLU A 51 1.68 -5.94 9.45
C GLU A 51 0.33 -6.29 8.80
N ALA A 52 -0.02 -7.59 8.87
CA ALA A 52 -1.34 -8.06 8.49
C ALA A 52 -2.35 -7.72 9.59
N TYR A 53 -3.51 -7.21 9.18
CA TYR A 53 -4.57 -6.85 10.11
C TYR A 53 -5.94 -7.20 9.54
N SER A 54 -6.79 -7.77 10.40
CA SER A 54 -8.19 -8.06 10.07
C SER A 54 -9.08 -7.07 10.84
N GLY A 55 -9.61 -6.07 10.15
CA GLY A 55 -10.44 -5.03 10.75
C GLY A 55 -10.33 -3.70 9.99
N LEU A 56 -10.77 -2.63 10.64
CA LEU A 56 -10.76 -1.30 10.05
C LEU A 56 -9.36 -0.65 10.17
N ALA A 57 -8.97 0.10 9.15
CA ALA A 57 -7.69 0.82 9.14
C ALA A 57 -7.55 1.76 10.35
N VAL A 58 -8.63 2.41 10.76
CA VAL A 58 -8.67 3.33 11.90
C VAL A 58 -8.46 2.63 13.25
N ASP A 59 -8.91 1.38 13.40
CA ASP A 59 -8.66 0.60 14.62
C ASP A 59 -7.19 0.15 14.68
N PHE A 60 -6.62 -0.24 13.54
CA PHE A 60 -5.19 -0.52 13.45
C PHE A 60 -4.34 0.72 13.79
N ALA A 61 -4.66 1.87 13.23
CA ALA A 61 -3.98 3.13 13.51
C ALA A 61 -3.98 3.44 15.01
N ARG A 62 -5.14 3.30 15.67
CA ARG A 62 -5.25 3.46 17.13
C ARG A 62 -4.39 2.46 17.90
N GLN A 63 -4.42 1.20 17.52
CA GLN A 63 -3.62 0.14 18.16
C GLN A 63 -2.12 0.45 18.11
N LYS A 64 -1.66 1.09 17.03
CA LYS A 64 -0.27 1.51 16.83
C LYS A 64 0.06 2.87 17.45
N GLY A 65 -0.91 3.57 18.02
CA GLY A 65 -0.71 4.94 18.52
C GLY A 65 -0.36 5.91 17.39
N ALA A 66 -0.81 5.63 16.16
CA ALA A 66 -0.53 6.47 15.00
C ALA A 66 -1.31 7.79 15.09
N ALA A 67 -0.65 8.90 14.78
CA ALA A 67 -1.26 10.22 14.72
C ALA A 67 -2.11 10.42 13.45
N ALA A 68 -1.80 9.69 12.36
CA ALA A 68 -2.47 9.85 11.09
C ALA A 68 -2.50 8.54 10.27
N ILE A 69 -3.48 8.45 9.37
CA ILE A 69 -3.54 7.47 8.30
C ILE A 69 -3.07 8.15 7.00
N ILE A 70 -2.07 7.58 6.33
CA ILE A 70 -1.56 8.11 5.07
C ILE A 70 -2.24 7.39 3.91
N ARG A 71 -2.72 8.16 2.94
CA ARG A 71 -3.35 7.65 1.72
C ARG A 71 -2.67 8.21 0.48
N GLY A 72 -2.34 7.34 -0.46
CA GLY A 72 -1.83 7.74 -1.77
C GLY A 72 -2.96 8.07 -2.73
N ILE A 73 -2.87 9.18 -3.43
CA ILE A 73 -3.85 9.67 -4.39
C ILE A 73 -3.19 9.76 -5.76
N ARG A 74 -3.72 9.08 -6.77
CA ARG A 74 -3.23 9.10 -8.14
C ARG A 74 -4.05 10.05 -9.04
N ASN A 75 -5.34 10.18 -8.74
CA ASN A 75 -6.28 10.95 -9.54
C ASN A 75 -7.49 11.42 -8.72
N GLY A 76 -8.38 12.17 -9.35
CA GLY A 76 -9.57 12.71 -8.69
C GLY A 76 -10.53 11.63 -8.15
N SER A 77 -10.69 10.54 -8.87
CA SER A 77 -11.57 9.43 -8.43
C SER A 77 -11.03 8.73 -7.19
N ASP A 78 -9.70 8.57 -7.08
CA ASP A 78 -9.08 8.08 -5.85
C ASP A 78 -9.39 9.03 -4.68
N LEU A 79 -9.25 10.34 -4.89
CA LEU A 79 -9.52 11.34 -3.86
C LEU A 79 -10.97 11.32 -3.38
N GLU A 80 -11.93 11.23 -4.30
CA GLU A 80 -13.36 11.15 -3.94
C GLU A 80 -13.65 9.91 -3.10
N TYR A 81 -13.11 8.76 -3.49
CA TYR A 81 -13.26 7.53 -2.72
C TYR A 81 -12.63 7.64 -1.32
N GLU A 82 -11.38 8.11 -1.24
CA GLU A 82 -10.67 8.23 0.03
C GLU A 82 -11.32 9.25 0.98
N ARG A 83 -11.86 10.36 0.47
CA ARG A 83 -12.64 11.32 1.28
C ARG A 83 -13.90 10.71 1.87
N SER A 84 -14.58 9.86 1.12
CA SER A 84 -15.73 9.13 1.65
C SER A 84 -15.33 8.19 2.80
N MET A 85 -14.19 7.51 2.69
CA MET A 85 -13.65 6.65 3.74
C MET A 85 -13.13 7.46 4.93
N GLU A 86 -12.54 8.63 4.70
CA GLU A 86 -12.12 9.55 5.75
C GLU A 86 -13.31 9.97 6.63
N GLY A 87 -14.45 10.33 6.03
CA GLY A 87 -15.65 10.68 6.77
C GLY A 87 -16.09 9.57 7.73
N ALA A 88 -16.08 8.31 7.28
CA ALA A 88 -16.37 7.16 8.11
C ALA A 88 -15.31 6.96 9.22
N ASN A 89 -14.03 7.10 8.89
CA ASN A 89 -12.94 7.00 9.87
C ASN A 89 -13.05 8.09 10.95
N LYS A 90 -13.31 9.34 10.57
CA LYS A 90 -13.49 10.46 11.50
C LYS A 90 -14.70 10.29 12.40
N PHE A 91 -15.78 9.71 11.89
CA PHE A 91 -16.95 9.38 12.71
C PHE A 91 -16.59 8.36 13.81
N LEU A 92 -15.79 7.34 13.47
CA LEU A 92 -15.38 6.31 14.41
C LEU A 92 -14.26 6.76 15.36
N ARG A 93 -13.33 7.56 14.86
CA ARG A 93 -12.11 8.01 15.56
C ARG A 93 -11.77 9.46 15.19
N PRO A 94 -12.36 10.45 15.86
CA PRO A 94 -12.13 11.88 15.56
C PRO A 94 -10.69 12.32 15.82
N ASP A 95 -9.96 11.57 16.65
CA ASP A 95 -8.59 11.82 17.08
C ASP A 95 -7.52 11.41 16.07
N ILE A 96 -7.90 10.62 15.03
CA ILE A 96 -6.96 10.19 13.98
C ILE A 96 -7.17 11.01 12.72
N GLU A 97 -6.09 11.64 12.24
CA GLU A 97 -6.10 12.46 11.02
C GLU A 97 -5.86 11.60 9.78
N THR A 98 -6.26 12.11 8.61
CA THR A 98 -5.91 11.52 7.30
C THR A 98 -5.02 12.48 6.53
N VAL A 99 -3.89 11.98 6.05
CA VAL A 99 -2.93 12.73 5.24
C VAL A 99 -2.90 12.14 3.83
N TYR A 100 -3.14 12.98 2.82
CA TYR A 100 -3.09 12.59 1.42
C TYR A 100 -1.74 12.94 0.81
N LEU A 101 -1.08 11.95 0.21
CA LEU A 101 0.12 12.15 -0.60
C LEU A 101 -0.22 11.91 -2.06
N LEU A 102 -0.04 12.91 -2.91
CA LEU A 102 -0.22 12.74 -4.36
C LEU A 102 0.90 11.86 -4.91
N ALA A 103 0.54 10.88 -5.72
CA ALA A 103 1.50 10.09 -6.48
C ALA A 103 2.30 11.01 -7.42
N ARG A 104 3.54 10.65 -7.71
CA ARG A 104 4.31 11.36 -8.75
C ARG A 104 3.66 11.12 -10.11
N PRO A 105 3.63 12.13 -11.01
CA PRO A 105 2.95 12.02 -12.30
C PRO A 105 3.36 10.78 -13.10
N GLU A 106 4.63 10.42 -13.09
CA GLU A 106 5.16 9.24 -13.78
C GLU A 106 4.71 7.91 -13.19
N LEU A 107 4.07 7.90 -12.01
CA LEU A 107 3.57 6.69 -11.32
C LEU A 107 2.04 6.62 -11.24
N GLU A 108 1.33 7.63 -11.70
CA GLU A 108 -0.14 7.71 -11.59
C GLU A 108 -0.86 6.55 -12.30
N PHE A 109 -0.32 6.08 -13.44
CA PHE A 109 -0.92 4.99 -14.19
C PHE A 109 -0.70 3.62 -13.55
N ILE A 110 0.25 3.49 -12.61
CA ILE A 110 0.59 2.22 -11.96
C ILE A 110 -0.52 1.81 -11.00
N SER A 111 -1.08 0.64 -11.23
CA SER A 111 -2.04 0.01 -10.34
C SER A 111 -1.79 -1.50 -10.27
N SER A 112 -2.26 -2.13 -9.20
CA SER A 112 -2.19 -3.60 -9.07
C SER A 112 -2.90 -4.32 -10.22
N SER A 113 -3.95 -3.73 -10.79
CA SER A 113 -4.68 -4.30 -11.93
C SER A 113 -3.83 -4.21 -13.20
N ALA A 114 -3.24 -3.05 -13.49
CA ALA A 114 -2.37 -2.85 -14.65
C ALA A 114 -1.16 -3.78 -14.61
N VAL A 115 -0.48 -3.89 -13.46
CA VAL A 115 0.66 -4.80 -13.29
C VAL A 115 0.26 -6.25 -13.52
N LYS A 116 -0.87 -6.69 -12.96
CA LYS A 116 -1.37 -8.06 -13.16
C LYS A 116 -1.70 -8.34 -14.63
N GLU A 117 -2.37 -7.41 -15.28
CA GLU A 117 -2.74 -7.52 -16.68
C GLU A 117 -1.49 -7.65 -17.57
N MET A 118 -0.54 -6.74 -17.44
CA MET A 118 0.70 -6.76 -18.20
C MET A 118 1.49 -8.07 -17.99
N ALA A 119 1.66 -8.49 -16.74
CA ALA A 119 2.35 -9.73 -16.41
C ALA A 119 1.62 -10.96 -16.96
N SER A 120 0.28 -10.99 -16.96
CA SER A 120 -0.51 -12.11 -17.49
C SER A 120 -0.34 -12.29 -19.01
N TYR A 121 -0.03 -11.20 -19.71
CA TYR A 121 0.31 -11.22 -21.15
C TYR A 121 1.81 -11.40 -21.41
N GLY A 122 2.59 -11.75 -20.39
CA GLY A 122 4.03 -11.96 -20.50
C GLY A 122 4.82 -10.68 -20.81
N LYS A 123 4.25 -9.52 -20.53
CA LYS A 123 4.94 -8.23 -20.65
C LYS A 123 5.85 -7.98 -19.46
N ASP A 124 6.95 -7.28 -19.73
CA ASP A 124 7.84 -6.85 -18.68
C ASP A 124 7.14 -5.87 -17.72
N ILE A 125 7.43 -6.00 -16.44
CA ILE A 125 6.94 -5.13 -15.37
C ILE A 125 8.05 -4.29 -14.75
N ASP A 126 9.15 -4.09 -15.47
CA ASP A 126 10.25 -3.22 -15.07
C ASP A 126 9.76 -1.79 -14.84
N GLY A 127 10.22 -1.19 -13.76
CA GLY A 127 9.79 0.14 -13.36
C GLY A 127 8.36 0.25 -12.82
N LEU A 128 7.55 -0.82 -12.90
CA LEU A 128 6.18 -0.85 -12.37
C LEU A 128 6.13 -1.36 -10.94
N VAL A 129 7.14 -2.11 -10.53
CA VAL A 129 7.29 -2.68 -9.19
C VAL A 129 8.74 -2.51 -8.73
N PRO A 130 9.02 -2.49 -7.42
CA PRO A 130 10.40 -2.43 -6.93
C PRO A 130 11.23 -3.62 -7.41
N ASP A 131 12.46 -3.37 -7.87
CA ASP A 131 13.35 -4.39 -8.45
C ASP A 131 13.58 -5.58 -7.50
N ALA A 132 13.70 -5.31 -6.20
CA ALA A 132 13.93 -6.33 -5.18
C ALA A 132 12.85 -7.43 -5.15
N ILE A 133 11.62 -7.12 -5.54
CA ILE A 133 10.48 -8.05 -5.48
C ILE A 133 9.94 -8.44 -6.85
N LYS A 134 10.47 -7.85 -7.93
CA LYS A 134 9.97 -8.02 -9.31
C LYS A 134 9.86 -9.49 -9.71
N ASN A 135 10.92 -10.25 -9.55
CA ASN A 135 10.94 -11.67 -9.96
C ASN A 135 9.88 -12.50 -9.25
N LYS A 136 9.71 -12.30 -7.94
CA LYS A 136 8.68 -13.00 -7.14
C LYS A 136 7.28 -12.69 -7.63
N ILE A 137 7.04 -11.42 -8.01
CA ILE A 137 5.75 -10.98 -8.54
C ILE A 137 5.51 -11.58 -9.92
N ALA A 138 6.48 -11.47 -10.83
CA ALA A 138 6.38 -12.00 -12.19
C ALA A 138 6.12 -13.52 -12.19
N GLU A 139 6.90 -14.30 -11.46
CA GLU A 139 6.74 -15.74 -11.34
C GLU A 139 5.35 -16.15 -10.83
N ARG A 140 4.81 -15.43 -9.86
CA ARG A 140 3.48 -15.72 -9.30
C ARG A 140 2.35 -15.38 -10.27
N LEU A 141 2.51 -14.35 -11.11
CA LEU A 141 1.49 -13.90 -12.04
C LEU A 141 1.49 -14.72 -13.34
N ILE A 142 2.66 -15.16 -13.82
CA ILE A 142 2.78 -15.99 -15.04
C ILE A 142 2.24 -17.41 -14.80
N LYS A 143 2.35 -17.96 -13.60
CA LYS A 143 1.88 -19.30 -13.24
C LYS A 143 0.36 -19.44 -13.06
N ARG A 144 -0.42 -18.42 -13.35
CA ARG A 144 -1.88 -18.44 -13.31
C ARG A 144 -2.51 -18.38 -14.68
#